data_ec1b1d252433054d7654faa8a08d6918
#
_entry.id   ec1b1d252433054d7654faa8a08d6918
#
_cell.length_a   1.000
_cell.length_b   1.000
_cell.length_c   1.000
_cell.angle_alpha   90.00
_cell.angle_beta   90.00
_cell.angle_gamma   90.00
#
_symmetry.space_group_name_H-M   'P 1'
#
loop_
_entity.id
_entity.type
_entity.pdbx_description
1 polymer ?
#
loop_
_entity_poly.entity_id
_entity_poly.type
_entity_poly.pdbx_seq_one_letter_code
_entity_poly.pdbx_strand_id
1 'polypeptide(L)'
;MGQGGTIDLINGTPYPWTLSGQSSYQMKAWSFPSTVASGASIPVYVEWDQDPGKDQRDDGGEAVYSMGGSSGTFQVQARNTDGFNLEVYLEAVETENNPVGSTISLGWNHNAAVNLVFGGEQGAFTSNNPSVDWMHQNLATLGDRKLRQICMPGSHDAGMSEFNAHTGLVRDTNTLTQKFSIAEQLTAGSRWFDIRPVISSGKFYAGHYSDTKIVGWQGANGQSLSDIINNINTFTSQYNELIILDISHTMDTDNDYTDLSQAQWNTLFTQLQSINHRFNATGVSTSEDLSKRTLNQFIGNGPCVLIVVELPSGITLGDHFSQGIVASSPNFPFYNSYSNTDELDTMASDQLSKLSSQRKTPDDEFFLLSWTLTESVIDTIWGSVPIPGDLNSILELAGKAYQPLFEHFDNFTSQSYPNVLYMDLFGAFDQDATAPSTEVAALALAANGIAGRN
;
A
#
# COMPACT_ATOMS: atom_id res chain seq x y z
N MET A 1 -7.84 -34.37 1.90
CA MET A 1 -6.91 -33.28 2.25
C MET A 1 -7.73 -32.31 3.06
N GLY A 2 -7.20 -31.80 4.18
CA GLY A 2 -7.92 -30.85 5.03
C GLY A 2 -8.08 -29.47 4.33
N GLN A 3 -8.98 -28.64 4.85
CA GLN A 3 -9.14 -27.23 4.47
C GLN A 3 -8.47 -26.37 5.55
N GLY A 4 -7.14 -26.41 5.58
CA GLY A 4 -6.33 -25.67 6.54
C GLY A 4 -5.70 -24.41 5.94
N GLY A 5 -5.41 -23.43 6.80
CA GLY A 5 -4.74 -22.16 6.48
C GLY A 5 -4.52 -21.33 7.72
N THR A 6 -4.15 -20.07 7.57
CA THR A 6 -3.79 -19.19 8.68
C THR A 6 -4.70 -17.96 8.71
N ILE A 7 -5.00 -17.47 9.90
CA ILE A 7 -5.49 -16.11 10.14
C ILE A 7 -4.45 -15.35 10.94
N ASP A 8 -4.03 -14.19 10.45
CA ASP A 8 -3.14 -13.30 11.19
C ASP A 8 -3.95 -12.28 11.98
N LEU A 9 -3.73 -12.27 13.29
CA LEU A 9 -4.37 -11.34 14.21
C LEU A 9 -3.47 -10.12 14.41
N ILE A 10 -3.84 -9.00 13.78
CA ILE A 10 -3.03 -7.77 13.74
C ILE A 10 -3.68 -6.71 14.62
N ASN A 11 -3.06 -6.46 15.78
CA ASN A 11 -3.57 -5.53 16.77
C ASN A 11 -2.90 -4.16 16.72
N GLY A 12 -3.40 -3.26 15.90
CA GLY A 12 -3.03 -1.85 15.85
C GLY A 12 -3.76 -0.97 16.90
N THR A 13 -4.54 -1.54 17.82
CA THR A 13 -5.21 -0.79 18.89
C THR A 13 -4.31 -0.59 20.12
N PRO A 14 -4.56 0.39 20.99
CA PRO A 14 -3.84 0.53 22.27
C PRO A 14 -4.16 -0.58 23.29
N TYR A 15 -5.14 -1.40 23.00
CA TYR A 15 -5.72 -2.35 23.95
C TYR A 15 -5.20 -3.77 23.67
N PRO A 16 -4.72 -4.53 24.68
CA PRO A 16 -4.53 -5.96 24.49
C PRO A 16 -5.90 -6.62 24.26
N TRP A 17 -5.97 -7.54 23.32
CA TRP A 17 -7.14 -8.40 23.16
C TRP A 17 -6.99 -9.60 24.08
N THR A 18 -8.00 -9.89 24.88
CA THR A 18 -8.01 -11.04 25.80
C THR A 18 -9.10 -12.00 25.37
N LEU A 19 -8.73 -13.25 25.13
CA LEU A 19 -9.68 -14.32 24.78
C LEU A 19 -10.59 -14.62 25.99
N SER A 20 -11.89 -14.35 25.85
CA SER A 20 -12.89 -14.66 26.86
C SER A 20 -13.47 -16.05 26.74
N GLY A 21 -13.42 -16.64 25.56
CA GLY A 21 -13.87 -18.00 25.30
C GLY A 21 -13.69 -18.39 23.84
N GLN A 22 -13.61 -19.70 23.60
CA GLN A 22 -13.62 -20.24 22.25
C GLN A 22 -14.36 -21.59 22.24
N SER A 23 -15.00 -21.87 21.13
CA SER A 23 -15.67 -23.14 20.86
C SER A 23 -15.61 -23.47 19.38
N SER A 24 -15.69 -24.73 19.01
CA SER A 24 -15.80 -25.12 17.61
C SER A 24 -16.58 -26.41 17.46
N TYR A 25 -17.19 -26.58 16.30
CA TYR A 25 -17.87 -27.81 15.89
C TYR A 25 -17.30 -28.22 14.53
N GLN A 26 -16.87 -29.47 14.42
CA GLN A 26 -16.26 -30.04 13.21
C GLN A 26 -15.06 -29.21 12.65
N MET A 27 -14.20 -28.70 13.57
CA MET A 27 -12.92 -28.09 13.22
C MET A 27 -11.79 -29.01 13.69
N LYS A 28 -10.81 -29.31 12.83
CA LYS A 28 -9.60 -30.05 13.19
C LYS A 28 -8.61 -29.21 13.97
N ALA A 29 -8.54 -27.92 13.63
CA ALA A 29 -7.72 -26.95 14.33
C ALA A 29 -8.53 -25.66 14.56
N TRP A 30 -8.69 -25.29 15.84
CA TRP A 30 -9.33 -24.07 16.27
C TRP A 30 -8.81 -23.72 17.67
N SER A 31 -7.66 -23.03 17.72
CA SER A 31 -7.03 -22.70 19.01
C SER A 31 -6.39 -21.32 18.93
N PHE A 32 -7.02 -20.37 19.55
CA PHE A 32 -6.64 -18.96 19.53
C PHE A 32 -5.80 -18.59 20.76
N PRO A 33 -4.85 -17.63 20.64
CA PRO A 33 -4.02 -17.17 21.75
C PRO A 33 -4.87 -16.50 22.84
N SER A 34 -4.50 -16.71 24.09
CA SER A 34 -5.19 -16.09 25.24
C SER A 34 -5.09 -14.56 25.23
N THR A 35 -4.06 -14.00 24.60
CA THR A 35 -3.83 -12.56 24.50
C THR A 35 -3.15 -12.21 23.19
N VAL A 36 -3.62 -11.14 22.52
CA VAL A 36 -2.96 -10.46 21.41
C VAL A 36 -2.56 -9.07 21.91
N ALA A 37 -1.28 -8.87 22.14
CA ALA A 37 -0.77 -7.59 22.66
C ALA A 37 -0.99 -6.45 21.66
N SER A 38 -1.05 -5.21 22.14
CA SER A 38 -1.01 -4.03 21.28
C SER A 38 0.27 -4.01 20.45
N GLY A 39 0.17 -3.80 19.13
CA GLY A 39 1.29 -3.81 18.20
C GLY A 39 1.71 -5.21 17.72
N ALA A 40 1.02 -6.27 18.14
CA ALA A 40 1.36 -7.64 17.73
C ALA A 40 0.71 -8.03 16.41
N SER A 41 1.39 -8.90 15.66
CA SER A 41 0.86 -9.75 14.61
C SER A 41 1.05 -11.21 15.03
N ILE A 42 -0.03 -11.99 15.12
CA ILE A 42 0.03 -13.39 15.59
C ILE A 42 -0.67 -14.29 14.60
N PRO A 43 0.04 -15.21 13.93
CA PRO A 43 -0.56 -16.21 13.06
C PRO A 43 -1.25 -17.30 13.88
N VAL A 44 -2.46 -17.66 13.45
CA VAL A 44 -3.25 -18.73 14.05
C VAL A 44 -3.66 -19.70 12.96
N TYR A 45 -3.20 -20.96 13.06
CA TYR A 45 -3.62 -22.02 12.15
C TYR A 45 -5.03 -22.47 12.46
N VAL A 46 -5.87 -22.56 11.43
CA VAL A 46 -7.24 -23.08 11.51
C VAL A 46 -7.44 -24.16 10.43
N GLU A 47 -8.28 -25.17 10.71
CA GLU A 47 -8.56 -26.25 9.77
C GLU A 47 -9.98 -26.78 9.97
N TRP A 48 -10.76 -26.79 8.88
CA TRP A 48 -12.07 -27.45 8.83
C TRP A 48 -11.94 -28.96 8.71
N ASP A 49 -12.85 -29.69 9.36
CA ASP A 49 -12.89 -31.13 9.28
C ASP A 49 -13.57 -31.59 7.98
N GLN A 50 -12.82 -32.29 7.16
CA GLN A 50 -13.26 -32.81 5.87
C GLN A 50 -13.51 -34.32 5.91
N ASP A 51 -13.77 -34.91 7.09
CA ASP A 51 -13.97 -36.36 7.24
C ASP A 51 -15.28 -36.79 6.55
N PRO A 52 -15.25 -37.90 5.79
CA PRO A 52 -16.44 -38.41 5.11
C PRO A 52 -17.59 -38.71 6.08
N GLY A 53 -18.80 -38.34 5.70
CA GLY A 53 -20.02 -38.63 6.44
C GLY A 53 -20.49 -37.55 7.41
N LYS A 54 -19.78 -36.41 7.48
CA LYS A 54 -20.22 -35.20 8.19
C LYS A 54 -20.87 -34.22 7.23
N ASP A 55 -21.86 -33.47 7.70
CA ASP A 55 -22.36 -32.31 6.94
C ASP A 55 -21.40 -31.14 7.19
N GLN A 56 -20.60 -30.83 6.18
CA GLN A 56 -19.58 -29.79 6.26
C GLN A 56 -20.17 -28.38 6.40
N ARG A 57 -21.46 -28.19 6.08
CA ARG A 57 -22.15 -26.90 6.28
C ARG A 57 -22.40 -26.58 7.75
N ASP A 58 -22.28 -27.59 8.63
CA ASP A 58 -22.35 -27.42 10.08
C ASP A 58 -21.00 -27.04 10.70
N ASP A 59 -19.89 -27.08 9.90
CA ASP A 59 -18.57 -26.71 10.40
C ASP A 59 -18.56 -25.26 10.87
N GLY A 60 -18.07 -25.02 12.08
CA GLY A 60 -18.03 -23.69 12.66
C GLY A 60 -17.07 -23.56 13.82
N GLY A 61 -16.62 -22.33 14.04
CA GLY A 61 -15.80 -21.97 15.20
C GLY A 61 -16.06 -20.55 15.63
N GLU A 62 -15.85 -20.28 16.92
CA GLU A 62 -15.99 -18.97 17.52
C GLU A 62 -14.86 -18.75 18.51
N ALA A 63 -14.21 -17.58 18.44
CA ALA A 63 -13.23 -17.12 19.42
C ALA A 63 -13.56 -15.67 19.79
N VAL A 64 -13.96 -15.46 21.04
CA VAL A 64 -14.47 -14.19 21.56
C VAL A 64 -13.35 -13.43 22.25
N TYR A 65 -13.06 -12.23 21.78
CA TYR A 65 -12.07 -11.34 22.36
C TYR A 65 -12.72 -10.10 22.99
N SER A 66 -12.18 -9.70 24.14
CA SER A 66 -12.43 -8.39 24.75
C SER A 66 -11.20 -7.51 24.60
N MET A 67 -11.39 -6.24 24.26
CA MET A 67 -10.32 -5.24 24.20
C MET A 67 -10.12 -4.62 25.59
N GLY A 68 -8.99 -4.95 26.24
CA GLY A 68 -8.69 -4.47 27.59
C GLY A 68 -8.59 -2.95 27.66
N GLY A 69 -9.31 -2.32 28.59
CA GLY A 69 -9.35 -0.85 28.70
C GLY A 69 -10.39 -0.16 27.83
N SER A 70 -11.16 -0.92 27.05
CA SER A 70 -12.35 -0.47 26.33
C SER A 70 -13.55 -1.40 26.64
N SER A 71 -14.75 -1.02 26.20
CA SER A 71 -15.95 -1.90 26.27
C SER A 71 -16.09 -2.78 25.02
N GLY A 72 -15.11 -2.76 24.10
CA GLY A 72 -15.19 -3.45 22.82
C GLY A 72 -15.05 -4.96 22.95
N THR A 73 -15.95 -5.70 22.32
CA THR A 73 -15.88 -7.15 22.13
C THR A 73 -16.14 -7.50 20.68
N PHE A 74 -15.44 -8.50 20.18
CA PHE A 74 -15.61 -9.04 18.82
C PHE A 74 -15.38 -10.55 18.83
N GLN A 75 -15.87 -11.22 17.81
CA GLN A 75 -15.68 -12.65 17.63
C GLN A 75 -15.03 -12.94 16.30
N VAL A 76 -13.96 -13.71 16.30
CA VAL A 76 -13.47 -14.38 15.10
C VAL A 76 -14.32 -15.62 14.89
N GLN A 77 -14.89 -15.79 13.71
CA GLN A 77 -15.81 -16.87 13.42
C GLN A 77 -15.37 -17.63 12.16
N ALA A 78 -15.50 -18.96 12.21
CA ALA A 78 -15.43 -19.83 11.03
C ALA A 78 -16.85 -20.23 10.62
N ARG A 79 -17.19 -20.14 9.35
CA ARG A 79 -18.49 -20.51 8.78
C ARG A 79 -18.31 -21.24 7.45
N ASN A 80 -19.18 -22.20 7.17
CA ASN A 80 -19.18 -22.97 5.92
C ASN A 80 -20.59 -23.13 5.32
N THR A 81 -21.49 -22.20 5.53
CA THR A 81 -22.85 -22.25 4.98
C THR A 81 -22.90 -22.11 3.46
N ASP A 82 -22.07 -21.22 2.92
CA ASP A 82 -21.98 -20.90 1.48
C ASP A 82 -20.55 -21.04 0.94
N GLY A 83 -19.76 -21.90 1.56
CA GLY A 83 -18.32 -22.07 1.35
C GLY A 83 -17.53 -21.69 2.60
N PHE A 84 -16.26 -22.10 2.64
CA PHE A 84 -15.38 -21.79 3.75
C PHE A 84 -15.14 -20.29 3.85
N ASN A 85 -15.38 -19.71 5.03
CA ASN A 85 -15.19 -18.29 5.29
C ASN A 85 -14.73 -18.08 6.73
N LEU A 86 -13.71 -17.23 6.91
CA LEU A 86 -13.43 -16.60 8.18
C LEU A 86 -14.05 -15.20 8.19
N GLU A 87 -14.61 -14.83 9.31
CA GLU A 87 -15.27 -13.54 9.47
C GLU A 87 -15.11 -13.01 10.89
N VAL A 88 -15.33 -11.71 11.05
CA VAL A 88 -15.32 -11.05 12.35
C VAL A 88 -16.68 -10.46 12.62
N TYR A 89 -17.32 -10.90 13.69
CA TYR A 89 -18.56 -10.34 14.21
C TYR A 89 -18.24 -9.26 15.26
N LEU A 90 -18.74 -8.05 15.04
CA LEU A 90 -18.54 -6.89 15.91
C LEU A 90 -19.61 -6.85 17.00
N GLU A 91 -19.40 -7.58 18.10
CA GLU A 91 -20.41 -7.79 19.14
C GLU A 91 -20.73 -6.51 19.94
N ALA A 92 -19.70 -5.79 20.38
CA ALA A 92 -19.82 -4.53 21.13
C ALA A 92 -18.74 -3.51 20.74
N VAL A 93 -18.30 -3.55 19.49
CA VAL A 93 -17.38 -2.60 18.90
C VAL A 93 -17.94 -2.16 17.55
N GLU A 94 -17.75 -0.91 17.20
CA GLU A 94 -17.98 -0.39 15.87
C GLU A 94 -16.66 0.07 15.26
N THR A 95 -16.54 -0.04 13.95
CA THR A 95 -15.44 0.52 13.19
C THR A 95 -15.98 1.46 12.13
N GLU A 96 -15.12 2.24 11.49
CA GLU A 96 -15.47 3.32 10.57
C GLU A 96 -16.67 3.01 9.64
N ASN A 97 -16.70 1.82 9.02
CA ASN A 97 -17.77 1.40 8.09
C ASN A 97 -18.66 0.29 8.63
N ASN A 98 -18.44 -0.16 9.85
CA ASN A 98 -19.11 -1.36 10.38
C ASN A 98 -19.71 -1.05 11.74
N PRO A 99 -21.04 -0.90 11.84
CA PRO A 99 -21.72 -0.69 13.10
C PRO A 99 -21.66 -1.93 13.99
N VAL A 100 -21.92 -1.74 15.29
CA VAL A 100 -22.13 -2.84 16.23
C VAL A 100 -23.15 -3.83 15.67
N GLY A 101 -22.86 -5.12 15.77
CA GLY A 101 -23.69 -6.21 15.25
C GLY A 101 -23.46 -6.56 13.79
N SER A 102 -22.55 -5.89 13.10
CA SER A 102 -22.17 -6.24 11.74
C SER A 102 -21.09 -7.32 11.69
N THR A 103 -20.93 -7.94 10.52
CA THR A 103 -19.93 -8.96 10.24
C THR A 103 -19.04 -8.51 9.08
N ILE A 104 -17.73 -8.67 9.24
CA ILE A 104 -16.72 -8.41 8.21
C ILE A 104 -16.22 -9.77 7.71
N SER A 105 -16.45 -10.10 6.44
CA SER A 105 -15.86 -11.29 5.83
C SER A 105 -14.37 -11.06 5.57
N LEU A 106 -13.54 -12.02 5.96
CA LEU A 106 -12.11 -12.06 5.66
C LEU A 106 -11.82 -13.00 4.47
N GLY A 107 -12.83 -13.78 4.03
CA GLY A 107 -12.65 -14.81 3.02
C GLY A 107 -11.95 -16.05 3.57
N TRP A 108 -11.55 -16.93 2.65
CA TRP A 108 -10.75 -18.11 2.94
C TRP A 108 -10.11 -18.67 1.67
N ASN A 109 -8.83 -18.98 1.77
CA ASN A 109 -8.10 -19.72 0.74
C ASN A 109 -7.31 -20.85 1.39
N HIS A 110 -7.47 -22.06 0.89
CA HIS A 110 -6.74 -23.24 1.39
C HIS A 110 -5.22 -23.04 1.23
N ASN A 111 -4.47 -23.32 2.29
CA ASN A 111 -3.01 -23.14 2.41
C ASN A 111 -2.53 -21.68 2.23
N ALA A 112 -3.41 -20.70 2.33
CA ALA A 112 -3.05 -19.28 2.37
C ALA A 112 -3.34 -18.68 3.75
N ALA A 113 -3.07 -17.40 3.89
CA ALA A 113 -3.42 -16.62 5.06
C ALA A 113 -4.51 -15.59 4.72
N VAL A 114 -5.30 -15.23 5.73
CA VAL A 114 -6.19 -14.07 5.75
C VAL A 114 -5.83 -13.20 6.94
N ASN A 115 -6.10 -11.90 6.85
CA ASN A 115 -5.70 -10.95 7.87
C ASN A 115 -6.92 -10.40 8.61
N LEU A 116 -6.90 -10.42 9.94
CA LEU A 116 -7.76 -9.61 10.78
C LEU A 116 -6.95 -8.39 11.26
N VAL A 117 -7.29 -7.22 10.79
CA VAL A 117 -6.63 -5.98 11.15
C VAL A 117 -7.59 -5.10 11.96
N PHE A 118 -7.23 -4.75 13.18
CA PHE A 118 -7.89 -3.69 13.93
C PHE A 118 -6.90 -2.59 14.25
N GLY A 119 -7.31 -1.33 14.06
CA GLY A 119 -6.57 -0.13 14.41
C GLY A 119 -7.40 0.87 15.20
N GLY A 120 -6.80 2.03 15.49
CA GLY A 120 -7.48 3.12 16.16
C GLY A 120 -7.73 2.88 17.66
N GLU A 121 -8.60 3.68 18.24
CA GLU A 121 -8.93 3.67 19.67
C GLU A 121 -10.44 3.77 19.92
N GLN A 122 -10.88 3.69 21.14
CA GLN A 122 -12.29 3.74 21.49
C GLN A 122 -12.98 4.99 20.94
N GLY A 123 -14.04 4.77 20.16
CA GLY A 123 -14.78 5.82 19.44
C GLY A 123 -14.25 6.16 18.06
N ALA A 124 -13.11 5.55 17.65
CA ALA A 124 -12.48 5.72 16.33
C ALA A 124 -11.72 4.45 15.92
N PHE A 125 -12.32 3.27 16.07
CA PHE A 125 -11.72 2.03 15.60
C PHE A 125 -11.81 1.90 14.08
N THR A 126 -10.79 1.26 13.51
CA THR A 126 -10.70 0.92 12.08
C THR A 126 -10.49 -0.59 11.91
N SER A 127 -10.84 -1.14 10.77
CA SER A 127 -10.69 -2.56 10.46
C SER A 127 -10.45 -2.83 8.96
N ASN A 128 -10.57 -4.07 8.50
CA ASN A 128 -10.23 -4.56 7.16
C ASN A 128 -10.85 -3.81 5.97
N ASN A 129 -11.96 -3.11 6.14
CA ASN A 129 -12.65 -2.37 5.08
C ASN A 129 -12.75 -0.87 5.39
N PRO A 130 -11.64 -0.14 5.50
CA PRO A 130 -11.66 1.30 5.72
C PRO A 130 -12.42 2.02 4.59
N SER A 131 -12.90 3.24 4.89
CA SER A 131 -13.51 4.11 3.89
C SER A 131 -12.55 4.46 2.76
N VAL A 132 -13.09 4.68 1.57
CA VAL A 132 -12.31 5.20 0.44
C VAL A 132 -11.64 6.53 0.79
N ASP A 133 -12.31 7.38 1.56
CA ASP A 133 -11.81 8.66 2.09
C ASP A 133 -11.26 8.54 3.53
N TRP A 134 -10.48 7.51 3.76
CA TRP A 134 -9.97 7.13 5.09
C TRP A 134 -9.18 8.23 5.80
N MET A 135 -8.44 9.10 5.09
CA MET A 135 -7.75 10.22 5.76
C MET A 135 -8.75 11.24 6.32
N HIS A 136 -9.76 11.59 5.53
CA HIS A 136 -10.80 12.53 5.94
C HIS A 136 -11.62 11.99 7.11
N GLN A 137 -12.02 10.73 7.06
CA GLN A 137 -12.80 10.09 8.12
C GLN A 137 -12.02 10.03 9.44
N ASN A 138 -10.69 9.97 9.38
CA ASN A 138 -9.81 9.91 10.54
C ASN A 138 -9.16 11.27 10.91
N LEU A 139 -9.67 12.41 10.42
CA LEU A 139 -9.12 13.73 10.75
C LEU A 139 -9.14 14.05 12.25
N ALA A 140 -10.08 13.49 13.00
CA ALA A 140 -10.13 13.67 14.46
C ALA A 140 -8.86 13.13 15.16
N THR A 141 -8.25 12.08 14.62
CA THR A 141 -7.06 11.43 15.17
C THR A 141 -5.78 11.75 14.42
N LEU A 142 -5.86 11.98 13.10
CA LEU A 142 -4.70 12.20 12.24
C LEU A 142 -4.51 13.67 11.86
N GLY A 143 -5.55 14.51 11.96
CA GLY A 143 -5.55 15.86 11.41
C GLY A 143 -4.44 16.77 11.94
N ASP A 144 -4.10 16.67 13.21
CA ASP A 144 -3.05 17.48 13.85
C ASP A 144 -1.65 16.83 13.80
N ARG A 145 -1.55 15.60 13.25
CA ARG A 145 -0.26 14.95 13.02
C ARG A 145 0.41 15.52 11.78
N LYS A 146 1.74 15.71 11.86
CA LYS A 146 2.56 16.05 10.69
C LYS A 146 2.52 14.88 9.70
N LEU A 147 2.68 15.13 8.39
CA LEU A 147 2.71 14.02 7.41
C LEU A 147 3.78 12.97 7.75
N ARG A 148 4.96 13.41 8.24
CA ARG A 148 6.00 12.48 8.70
C ARG A 148 5.62 11.63 9.93
N GLN A 149 4.49 11.91 10.54
CA GLN A 149 3.93 11.16 11.67
C GLN A 149 2.73 10.30 11.26
N ILE A 150 2.48 10.16 9.96
CA ILE A 150 1.38 9.39 9.39
C ILE A 150 1.94 8.28 8.51
N CYS A 151 1.40 7.08 8.66
CA CYS A 151 1.60 5.94 7.76
C CYS A 151 0.48 5.95 6.71
N MET A 152 0.84 5.77 5.43
CA MET A 152 -0.11 5.65 4.32
C MET A 152 0.32 4.56 3.36
N PRO A 153 -0.61 3.96 2.61
CA PRO A 153 -0.26 3.06 1.52
C PRO A 153 0.33 3.83 0.34
N GLY A 154 1.24 3.18 -0.40
CA GLY A 154 1.84 3.73 -1.60
C GLY A 154 2.12 2.72 -2.68
N SER A 155 1.97 3.16 -3.92
CA SER A 155 2.13 2.34 -5.11
C SER A 155 3.46 2.65 -5.81
N HIS A 156 4.33 1.64 -5.91
CA HIS A 156 5.57 1.69 -6.66
C HIS A 156 5.25 1.63 -8.16
N ASP A 157 5.93 2.48 -8.95
CA ASP A 157 5.74 2.58 -10.41
C ASP A 157 4.25 2.49 -10.81
N ALA A 158 3.46 3.34 -10.18
CA ALA A 158 2.01 3.21 -10.04
C ALA A 158 1.24 3.22 -11.35
N GLY A 159 1.80 3.80 -12.40
CA GLY A 159 1.17 3.88 -13.72
C GLY A 159 1.32 2.63 -14.59
N MET A 160 2.04 1.61 -14.11
CA MET A 160 2.37 0.40 -14.88
C MET A 160 1.37 -0.73 -14.66
N SER A 161 0.08 -0.45 -14.85
CA SER A 161 -1.02 -1.44 -14.87
C SER A 161 -1.46 -1.82 -16.29
N GLU A 162 -0.91 -1.17 -17.31
CA GLU A 162 -1.18 -1.41 -18.72
C GLU A 162 0.12 -1.71 -19.46
N PHE A 163 0.05 -2.61 -20.43
CA PHE A 163 1.18 -2.95 -21.29
C PHE A 163 0.95 -2.37 -22.69
N ASN A 164 1.49 -1.17 -22.92
CA ASN A 164 1.30 -0.42 -24.14
C ASN A 164 2.56 -0.51 -25.05
N ALA A 165 2.95 0.56 -25.77
CA ALA A 165 4.12 0.56 -26.62
C ALA A 165 5.38 0.08 -25.86
N HIS A 166 6.12 -0.86 -26.45
CA HIS A 166 7.21 -1.56 -25.78
C HIS A 166 8.37 -1.87 -26.73
N THR A 167 9.53 -2.17 -26.16
CA THR A 167 10.69 -2.68 -26.90
C THR A 167 10.52 -4.15 -27.27
N GLY A 168 11.30 -4.65 -28.23
CA GLY A 168 11.05 -5.96 -28.84
C GLY A 168 11.31 -7.18 -27.95
N LEU A 169 11.98 -7.02 -26.80
CA LEU A 169 12.35 -8.13 -25.93
C LEU A 169 11.58 -8.20 -24.61
N VAL A 170 10.70 -7.24 -24.33
CA VAL A 170 9.90 -7.22 -23.10
C VAL A 170 8.55 -7.86 -23.26
N ARG A 171 7.98 -8.21 -22.11
CA ARG A 171 6.64 -8.75 -21.93
C ARG A 171 5.95 -8.02 -20.79
N ASP A 172 4.65 -8.17 -20.68
CA ASP A 172 3.86 -7.73 -19.54
C ASP A 172 4.43 -8.27 -18.21
N THR A 173 4.87 -9.53 -18.19
CA THR A 173 5.40 -10.20 -17.01
C THR A 173 6.63 -9.53 -16.38
N ASN A 174 7.45 -8.83 -17.16
CA ASN A 174 8.68 -8.16 -16.68
C ASN A 174 8.62 -6.63 -16.74
N THR A 175 7.44 -6.05 -16.86
CA THR A 175 7.24 -4.59 -16.90
C THR A 175 6.04 -4.10 -16.11
N LEU A 176 4.99 -4.92 -15.93
CA LEU A 176 3.86 -4.54 -15.10
C LEU A 176 4.23 -4.68 -13.62
N THR A 177 4.15 -3.57 -12.91
CA THR A 177 4.34 -3.49 -11.46
C THR A 177 3.01 -3.45 -10.72
N GLN A 178 1.93 -3.09 -11.41
CA GLN A 178 0.60 -2.94 -10.84
C GLN A 178 -0.43 -3.77 -11.63
N LYS A 179 -1.40 -4.33 -10.91
CA LYS A 179 -2.56 -5.01 -11.49
C LYS A 179 -3.68 -4.04 -11.82
N PHE A 180 -3.87 -3.05 -10.97
CA PHE A 180 -4.98 -2.11 -11.00
C PHE A 180 -4.56 -0.73 -11.48
N SER A 181 -5.46 -0.04 -12.17
CA SER A 181 -5.27 1.34 -12.61
C SER A 181 -5.12 2.31 -11.43
N ILE A 182 -4.63 3.52 -11.68
CA ILE A 182 -4.56 4.59 -10.67
C ILE A 182 -5.93 4.82 -10.00
N ALA A 183 -7.04 4.76 -10.75
CA ALA A 183 -8.37 4.92 -10.19
C ALA A 183 -8.70 3.82 -9.15
N GLU A 184 -8.38 2.57 -9.48
CA GLU A 184 -8.61 1.44 -8.59
C GLU A 184 -7.65 1.44 -7.40
N GLN A 185 -6.38 1.81 -7.58
CA GLN A 185 -5.42 1.99 -6.49
C GLN A 185 -5.86 3.09 -5.51
N LEU A 186 -6.41 4.21 -6.01
CA LEU A 186 -6.99 5.26 -5.17
C LEU A 186 -8.16 4.74 -4.32
N THR A 187 -9.05 3.95 -4.91
CA THR A 187 -10.19 3.34 -4.18
C THR A 187 -9.74 2.26 -3.20
N ALA A 188 -8.63 1.56 -3.48
CA ALA A 188 -7.99 0.63 -2.57
C ALA A 188 -7.24 1.32 -1.41
N GLY A 189 -7.13 2.64 -1.42
CA GLY A 189 -6.59 3.44 -0.33
C GLY A 189 -5.17 3.96 -0.50
N SER A 190 -4.51 3.76 -1.66
CA SER A 190 -3.20 4.37 -1.93
C SER A 190 -3.26 5.90 -1.89
N ARG A 191 -2.25 6.51 -1.28
CA ARG A 191 -2.12 7.99 -1.19
C ARG A 191 -0.74 8.51 -1.61
N TRP A 192 0.22 7.62 -1.83
CA TRP A 192 1.51 7.90 -2.44
C TRP A 192 1.60 7.16 -3.77
N PHE A 193 1.92 7.87 -4.85
CA PHE A 193 2.01 7.32 -6.20
C PHE A 193 3.35 7.70 -6.83
N ASP A 194 4.22 6.72 -7.06
CA ASP A 194 5.43 6.87 -7.86
C ASP A 194 5.03 6.84 -9.34
N ILE A 195 5.10 8.00 -9.97
CA ILE A 195 4.80 8.18 -11.39
C ILE A 195 6.10 8.45 -12.13
N ARG A 196 6.37 7.65 -13.15
CA ARG A 196 7.59 7.69 -13.96
C ARG A 196 7.30 8.13 -15.40
N PRO A 197 7.20 9.45 -15.67
CA PRO A 197 6.80 9.93 -16.99
C PRO A 197 7.89 9.68 -18.04
N VAL A 198 7.51 9.06 -19.15
CA VAL A 198 8.35 8.92 -20.34
C VAL A 198 7.70 9.59 -21.53
N ILE A 199 8.49 10.15 -22.44
CA ILE A 199 8.00 10.63 -23.73
C ILE A 199 8.03 9.47 -24.72
N SER A 200 6.88 9.20 -25.35
CA SER A 200 6.76 8.22 -26.42
C SER A 200 5.76 8.72 -27.46
N SER A 201 6.17 8.75 -28.72
CA SER A 201 5.39 9.33 -29.83
C SER A 201 4.92 10.77 -29.53
N GLY A 202 5.80 11.56 -28.90
CA GLY A 202 5.57 12.96 -28.56
C GLY A 202 4.56 13.19 -27.43
N LYS A 203 4.19 12.17 -26.64
CA LYS A 203 3.25 12.25 -25.52
C LYS A 203 3.86 11.65 -24.24
N PHE A 204 3.35 12.05 -23.08
CA PHE A 204 3.74 11.48 -21.81
C PHE A 204 2.88 10.28 -21.43
N TYR A 205 3.56 9.22 -21.00
CA TYR A 205 3.01 7.99 -20.42
C TYR A 205 3.76 7.68 -19.13
N ALA A 206 3.21 6.86 -18.25
CA ALA A 206 4.02 6.14 -17.28
C ALA A 206 4.90 5.13 -18.04
N GLY A 207 6.09 4.82 -17.54
CA GLY A 207 6.97 3.88 -18.22
C GLY A 207 7.91 3.16 -17.26
N HIS A 208 8.10 1.87 -17.54
CA HIS A 208 9.07 1.03 -16.86
C HIS A 208 10.16 0.62 -17.86
N TYR A 209 11.34 1.22 -17.72
CA TYR A 209 12.46 1.01 -18.62
C TYR A 209 13.77 0.81 -17.86
N SER A 210 14.60 -0.14 -18.32
CA SER A 210 15.91 -0.42 -17.75
C SER A 210 16.95 -0.60 -18.85
N ASP A 211 18.16 -0.08 -18.64
CA ASP A 211 19.32 -0.37 -19.49
C ASP A 211 19.96 -1.71 -19.09
N THR A 212 19.70 -2.74 -19.84
CA THR A 212 20.20 -4.09 -19.59
C THR A 212 21.70 -4.25 -19.84
N LYS A 213 22.38 -3.25 -20.41
CA LYS A 213 23.81 -3.23 -20.79
C LYS A 213 24.26 -4.32 -21.78
N ILE A 214 23.40 -5.27 -22.09
CA ILE A 214 23.67 -6.35 -23.05
C ILE A 214 22.91 -6.10 -24.37
N VAL A 215 21.60 -5.76 -24.24
CA VAL A 215 20.72 -5.54 -25.39
C VAL A 215 20.18 -4.10 -25.44
N GLY A 216 20.72 -3.20 -24.58
CA GLY A 216 20.31 -1.81 -24.45
C GLY A 216 19.04 -1.62 -23.66
N TRP A 217 18.41 -0.48 -23.83
CA TRP A 217 17.18 -0.12 -23.14
C TRP A 217 16.03 -1.05 -23.49
N GLN A 218 15.39 -1.58 -22.47
CA GLN A 218 14.21 -2.44 -22.56
C GLN A 218 13.14 -1.93 -21.63
N GLY A 219 11.87 -1.97 -22.06
CA GLY A 219 10.75 -1.52 -21.23
C GLY A 219 9.46 -1.34 -22.01
N ALA A 220 8.44 -0.87 -21.32
CA ALA A 220 7.13 -0.60 -21.87
C ALA A 220 6.51 0.68 -21.29
N ASN A 221 5.52 1.23 -21.99
CA ASN A 221 4.66 2.29 -21.51
C ASN A 221 3.45 1.69 -20.76
N GLY A 222 3.07 2.32 -19.67
CA GLY A 222 1.84 2.09 -18.93
C GLY A 222 0.73 3.08 -19.31
N GLN A 223 -0.04 3.53 -18.30
CA GLN A 223 -1.12 4.49 -18.47
C GLN A 223 -0.62 5.82 -19.05
N SER A 224 -1.45 6.46 -19.87
CA SER A 224 -1.14 7.81 -20.32
C SER A 224 -1.17 8.81 -19.15
N LEU A 225 -0.31 9.85 -19.19
CA LEU A 225 -0.34 10.89 -18.16
C LEU A 225 -1.71 11.60 -18.12
N SER A 226 -2.39 11.73 -19.26
CA SER A 226 -3.74 12.31 -19.32
C SER A 226 -4.76 11.45 -18.57
N ASP A 227 -4.70 10.14 -18.67
CA ASP A 227 -5.61 9.23 -17.95
C ASP A 227 -5.33 9.24 -16.44
N ILE A 228 -4.04 9.25 -16.05
CA ILE A 228 -3.62 9.40 -14.66
C ILE A 228 -4.20 10.71 -14.07
N ILE A 229 -4.06 11.83 -14.78
CA ILE A 229 -4.60 13.13 -14.36
C ILE A 229 -6.13 13.08 -14.24
N ASN A 230 -6.82 12.46 -15.20
CA ASN A 230 -8.27 12.32 -15.18
C ASN A 230 -8.75 11.46 -14.00
N ASN A 231 -8.06 10.37 -13.70
CA ASN A 231 -8.35 9.50 -12.56
C ASN A 231 -8.25 10.27 -11.23
N ILE A 232 -7.16 11.03 -11.05
CA ILE A 232 -6.93 11.85 -9.86
C ILE A 232 -8.00 12.95 -9.74
N ASN A 233 -8.31 13.64 -10.83
CA ASN A 233 -9.33 14.68 -10.85
C ASN A 233 -10.73 14.13 -10.52
N THR A 234 -11.06 12.95 -11.05
CA THR A 234 -12.32 12.27 -10.76
C THR A 234 -12.39 11.91 -9.28
N PHE A 235 -11.33 11.33 -8.71
CA PHE A 235 -11.28 10.95 -7.32
C PHE A 235 -11.40 12.17 -6.38
N THR A 236 -10.61 13.20 -6.60
CA THR A 236 -10.62 14.42 -5.76
C THR A 236 -11.87 15.27 -5.91
N SER A 237 -12.69 15.04 -6.95
CA SER A 237 -14.02 15.65 -7.06
C SER A 237 -15.06 15.03 -6.12
N GLN A 238 -14.79 13.82 -5.61
CA GLN A 238 -15.70 13.03 -4.78
C GLN A 238 -15.23 12.92 -3.32
N TYR A 239 -13.91 12.87 -3.11
CA TYR A 239 -13.30 12.56 -1.83
C TYR A 239 -12.35 13.65 -1.37
N ASN A 240 -12.46 14.03 -0.10
CA ASN A 240 -11.61 15.03 0.53
C ASN A 240 -10.34 14.39 1.08
N GLU A 241 -9.38 14.09 0.21
CA GLU A 241 -8.19 13.31 0.52
C GLU A 241 -6.90 14.02 0.11
N LEU A 242 -5.79 13.69 0.76
CA LEU A 242 -4.46 14.03 0.30
C LEU A 242 -3.95 12.95 -0.65
N ILE A 243 -3.51 13.38 -1.84
CA ILE A 243 -2.78 12.52 -2.79
C ILE A 243 -1.39 13.11 -2.96
N ILE A 244 -0.35 12.28 -2.84
CA ILE A 244 1.03 12.67 -3.10
C ILE A 244 1.49 11.96 -4.38
N LEU A 245 1.88 12.75 -5.37
CA LEU A 245 2.48 12.26 -6.61
C LEU A 245 3.98 12.49 -6.53
N ASP A 246 4.75 11.42 -6.55
CA ASP A 246 6.20 11.44 -6.67
C ASP A 246 6.56 11.26 -8.14
N ILE A 247 7.07 12.32 -8.77
CA ILE A 247 7.44 12.33 -10.18
C ILE A 247 8.94 12.03 -10.28
N SER A 248 9.26 10.85 -10.77
CA SER A 248 10.63 10.32 -10.79
C SER A 248 10.99 9.69 -12.13
N HIS A 249 12.22 9.22 -12.30
CA HIS A 249 12.71 8.33 -13.39
C HIS A 249 12.25 8.71 -14.80
N THR A 250 12.24 9.99 -15.14
CA THR A 250 11.78 10.48 -16.45
C THR A 250 12.79 10.19 -17.58
N MET A 251 12.29 9.94 -18.79
CA MET A 251 13.15 9.80 -19.99
C MET A 251 12.41 10.10 -21.29
N ASP A 252 13.16 10.32 -22.36
CA ASP A 252 12.66 10.51 -23.72
C ASP A 252 12.95 9.26 -24.57
N THR A 253 11.94 8.38 -24.71
CA THR A 253 12.08 7.14 -25.51
C THR A 253 12.09 7.41 -27.00
N ASP A 254 11.63 8.57 -27.45
CA ASP A 254 11.68 9.00 -28.85
C ASP A 254 13.10 9.47 -29.27
N ASN A 255 13.98 9.71 -28.27
CA ASN A 255 15.32 10.22 -28.46
C ASN A 255 16.35 9.39 -27.68
N ASP A 256 16.49 8.13 -28.05
CA ASP A 256 17.48 7.18 -27.52
C ASP A 256 17.50 7.09 -25.97
N TYR A 257 16.34 7.22 -25.32
CA TYR A 257 16.18 7.10 -23.86
C TYR A 257 16.99 8.13 -23.05
N THR A 258 17.17 9.32 -23.62
CA THR A 258 17.90 10.42 -22.95
C THR A 258 17.09 11.06 -21.83
N ASP A 259 17.79 11.74 -20.93
CA ASP A 259 17.15 12.58 -19.92
C ASP A 259 16.32 13.69 -20.56
N LEU A 260 15.23 14.08 -19.92
CA LEU A 260 14.41 15.20 -20.39
C LEU A 260 15.14 16.52 -20.28
N SER A 261 15.11 17.30 -21.37
CA SER A 261 15.55 18.70 -21.38
C SER A 261 14.64 19.58 -20.50
N GLN A 262 15.12 20.77 -20.09
CA GLN A 262 14.30 21.77 -19.39
C GLN A 262 13.00 22.11 -20.14
N ALA A 263 13.01 22.15 -21.46
CA ALA A 263 11.82 22.43 -22.28
C ALA A 263 10.78 21.30 -22.17
N GLN A 264 11.22 20.05 -22.16
CA GLN A 264 10.35 18.89 -21.98
C GLN A 264 9.82 18.81 -20.54
N TRP A 265 10.65 19.13 -19.54
CA TRP A 265 10.23 19.26 -18.17
C TRP A 265 9.15 20.37 -18.01
N ASN A 266 9.33 21.53 -18.64
CA ASN A 266 8.31 22.58 -18.61
C ASN A 266 7.00 22.14 -19.26
N THR A 267 7.07 21.31 -20.29
CA THR A 267 5.87 20.71 -20.91
C THR A 267 5.18 19.73 -19.96
N LEU A 268 5.95 18.89 -19.25
CA LEU A 268 5.43 17.98 -18.22
C LEU A 268 4.78 18.77 -17.09
N PHE A 269 5.44 19.80 -16.55
CA PHE A 269 4.89 20.66 -15.49
C PHE A 269 3.59 21.32 -15.94
N THR A 270 3.53 21.79 -17.19
CA THR A 270 2.29 22.38 -17.73
C THR A 270 1.14 21.36 -17.80
N GLN A 271 1.41 20.11 -18.15
CA GLN A 271 0.39 19.05 -18.13
C GLN A 271 -0.04 18.73 -16.70
N LEU A 272 0.89 18.60 -15.76
CA LEU A 272 0.59 18.38 -14.34
C LEU A 272 -0.26 19.50 -13.72
N GLN A 273 -0.16 20.72 -14.24
CA GLN A 273 -1.02 21.85 -13.82
C GLN A 273 -2.51 21.66 -14.18
N SER A 274 -2.89 20.70 -15.00
CA SER A 274 -4.29 20.34 -15.24
C SER A 274 -4.88 19.45 -14.13
N ILE A 275 -4.08 19.00 -13.17
CA ILE A 275 -4.58 18.38 -11.94
C ILE A 275 -5.34 19.40 -11.12
N ASN A 276 -6.56 19.09 -10.73
CA ASN A 276 -7.37 19.91 -9.83
C ASN A 276 -6.86 19.79 -8.38
N HIS A 277 -7.24 20.75 -7.54
CA HIS A 277 -6.93 20.72 -6.11
C HIS A 277 -5.43 20.59 -5.77
N ARG A 278 -4.56 21.06 -6.67
CA ARG A 278 -3.11 21.09 -6.38
C ARG A 278 -2.82 21.87 -5.10
N PHE A 279 -1.80 21.45 -4.40
CA PHE A 279 -1.29 22.15 -3.23
C PHE A 279 -1.09 23.65 -3.52
N ASN A 280 -1.62 24.51 -2.65
CA ASN A 280 -1.44 25.95 -2.81
C ASN A 280 -0.09 26.38 -2.22
N ALA A 281 0.89 26.61 -3.08
CA ALA A 281 2.23 27.04 -2.69
C ALA A 281 2.36 28.57 -2.46
N THR A 282 1.27 29.34 -2.50
CA THR A 282 1.32 30.77 -2.26
C THR A 282 1.85 31.09 -0.85
N GLY A 283 2.94 31.84 -0.78
CA GLY A 283 3.59 32.19 0.50
C GLY A 283 4.43 31.10 1.13
N VAL A 284 4.55 29.95 0.48
CA VAL A 284 5.43 28.83 0.89
C VAL A 284 6.86 29.16 0.52
N SER A 285 7.80 28.95 1.45
CA SER A 285 9.22 29.09 1.15
C SER A 285 9.72 27.95 0.27
N THR A 286 10.57 28.25 -0.70
CA THR A 286 11.25 27.23 -1.53
C THR A 286 12.21 26.34 -0.74
N SER A 287 12.42 26.60 0.54
CA SER A 287 13.21 25.78 1.48
C SER A 287 12.36 25.15 2.58
N GLU A 288 11.03 25.29 2.54
CA GLU A 288 10.14 24.71 3.54
C GLU A 288 9.98 23.20 3.32
N ASP A 289 10.17 22.45 4.38
CA ASP A 289 9.91 21.00 4.42
C ASP A 289 8.43 20.74 4.73
N LEU A 290 7.66 20.45 3.70
CA LEU A 290 6.20 20.24 3.76
C LEU A 290 5.80 18.97 4.52
N SER A 291 6.70 17.98 4.66
CA SER A 291 6.41 16.80 5.47
C SER A 291 6.19 17.12 6.95
N LYS A 292 6.58 18.32 7.39
CA LYS A 292 6.35 18.85 8.75
C LYS A 292 5.01 19.53 8.93
N ARG A 293 4.24 19.74 7.87
CA ARG A 293 2.87 20.26 7.97
C ARG A 293 1.93 19.17 8.44
N THR A 294 0.87 19.57 9.13
CA THR A 294 -0.17 18.66 9.60
C THR A 294 -1.11 18.26 8.46
N LEU A 295 -1.79 17.12 8.60
CA LEU A 295 -2.77 16.67 7.61
C LEU A 295 -3.89 17.70 7.44
N ASN A 296 -4.35 18.36 8.52
CA ASN A 296 -5.33 19.44 8.48
C ASN A 296 -4.89 20.62 7.62
N GLN A 297 -3.58 20.90 7.54
CA GLN A 297 -3.06 21.97 6.68
C GLN A 297 -3.13 21.64 5.18
N PHE A 298 -3.33 20.35 4.84
CA PHE A 298 -3.56 19.93 3.45
C PHE A 298 -5.04 19.75 3.15
N ILE A 299 -5.77 18.97 3.93
CA ILE A 299 -7.15 18.55 3.60
C ILE A 299 -8.22 19.09 4.54
N GLY A 300 -7.88 19.94 5.51
CA GLY A 300 -8.88 20.52 6.44
C GLY A 300 -9.96 21.37 5.75
N ASN A 301 -9.71 21.87 4.54
CA ASN A 301 -10.64 22.72 3.78
C ASN A 301 -11.02 22.14 2.40
N GLY A 302 -10.70 20.90 2.12
CA GLY A 302 -10.96 20.25 0.83
C GLY A 302 -9.82 19.36 0.40
N PRO A 303 -9.96 18.62 -0.70
CA PRO A 303 -8.93 17.69 -1.18
C PRO A 303 -7.65 18.44 -1.59
N CYS A 304 -6.53 17.74 -1.52
CA CYS A 304 -5.23 18.29 -1.89
C CYS A 304 -4.42 17.27 -2.70
N VAL A 305 -3.83 17.70 -3.80
CA VAL A 305 -2.83 16.93 -4.55
C VAL A 305 -1.48 17.62 -4.43
N LEU A 306 -0.55 16.97 -3.74
CA LEU A 306 0.83 17.43 -3.60
C LEU A 306 1.68 16.76 -4.68
N ILE A 307 2.23 17.57 -5.60
CA ILE A 307 3.09 17.10 -6.69
C ILE A 307 4.53 17.33 -6.27
N VAL A 308 5.24 16.24 -5.97
CA VAL A 308 6.64 16.23 -5.57
C VAL A 308 7.46 15.75 -6.77
N VAL A 309 8.55 16.43 -7.09
CA VAL A 309 9.38 16.11 -8.26
C VAL A 309 10.81 15.86 -7.84
N GLU A 310 11.34 14.70 -8.20
CA GLU A 310 12.76 14.40 -8.10
C GLU A 310 13.51 15.08 -9.27
N LEU A 311 13.97 16.31 -9.03
CA LEU A 311 14.62 17.11 -10.09
C LEU A 311 16.02 16.61 -10.39
N PRO A 312 16.34 16.26 -11.65
CA PRO A 312 17.71 16.01 -12.07
C PRO A 312 18.58 17.28 -11.98
N SER A 313 19.89 17.08 -11.88
CA SER A 313 20.84 18.19 -11.87
C SER A 313 20.68 19.10 -13.09
N GLY A 314 20.57 20.40 -12.86
CA GLY A 314 20.43 21.40 -13.93
C GLY A 314 18.99 21.68 -14.34
N ILE A 315 18.01 20.95 -13.86
CA ILE A 315 16.58 21.22 -14.07
C ILE A 315 16.03 22.06 -12.91
N THR A 316 15.17 23.02 -13.25
CA THR A 316 14.55 23.94 -12.27
C THR A 316 13.05 23.99 -12.44
N LEU A 317 12.32 24.21 -11.34
CA LEU A 317 10.87 24.42 -11.38
C LEU A 317 10.48 25.80 -11.93
N GLY A 318 11.31 26.84 -11.74
CA GLY A 318 10.94 28.20 -12.09
C GLY A 318 9.61 28.63 -11.45
N ASP A 319 8.73 29.24 -12.25
CA ASP A 319 7.41 29.69 -11.78
C ASP A 319 6.43 28.54 -11.45
N HIS A 320 6.74 27.29 -11.85
CA HIS A 320 5.89 26.15 -11.58
C HIS A 320 5.80 25.81 -10.09
N PHE A 321 6.80 26.24 -9.29
CA PHE A 321 6.72 26.13 -7.83
C PHE A 321 5.47 26.83 -7.28
N SER A 322 5.24 28.05 -7.69
CA SER A 322 4.06 28.84 -7.26
C SER A 322 2.73 28.23 -7.73
N GLN A 323 2.79 27.35 -8.73
CA GLN A 323 1.64 26.62 -9.29
C GLN A 323 1.35 25.29 -8.56
N GLY A 324 2.07 24.99 -7.48
CA GLY A 324 1.84 23.81 -6.65
C GLY A 324 2.66 22.58 -7.01
N ILE A 325 3.75 22.74 -7.76
CA ILE A 325 4.74 21.70 -8.03
C ILE A 325 5.97 21.98 -7.19
N VAL A 326 6.37 21.05 -6.34
CA VAL A 326 7.47 21.23 -5.39
C VAL A 326 8.61 20.24 -5.69
N ALA A 327 9.83 20.59 -5.30
CA ALA A 327 10.95 19.66 -5.42
C ALA A 327 10.99 18.70 -4.23
N SER A 328 11.42 17.46 -4.46
CA SER A 328 11.65 16.50 -3.38
C SER A 328 12.66 17.05 -2.38
N SER A 329 13.75 17.64 -2.85
CA SER A 329 14.71 18.36 -1.99
C SER A 329 14.73 19.83 -2.40
N PRO A 330 14.51 20.77 -1.45
CA PRO A 330 14.34 20.61 0.01
C PRO A 330 12.89 20.52 0.48
N ASN A 331 11.88 20.55 -0.43
CA ASN A 331 10.48 20.79 -0.02
C ASN A 331 9.74 19.57 0.51
N PHE A 332 10.15 18.37 0.12
CA PHE A 332 9.59 17.14 0.65
C PHE A 332 10.66 16.05 0.69
N PRO A 333 11.68 16.19 1.56
CA PRO A 333 12.73 15.20 1.66
C PRO A 333 12.16 13.87 2.19
N PHE A 334 12.55 12.75 1.55
CA PHE A 334 12.18 11.41 1.95
C PHE A 334 13.31 10.41 1.70
N TYR A 335 13.34 9.38 2.51
CA TYR A 335 14.24 8.25 2.33
C TYR A 335 13.52 7.14 1.55
N ASN A 336 14.10 6.76 0.42
CA ASN A 336 13.69 5.61 -0.39
C ASN A 336 14.94 4.85 -0.82
N SER A 337 15.01 3.54 -0.51
CA SER A 337 16.16 2.71 -0.87
C SER A 337 15.75 1.26 -1.03
N TYR A 338 15.75 0.79 -2.27
CA TYR A 338 15.40 -0.60 -2.62
C TYR A 338 16.42 -1.61 -2.09
N SER A 339 15.98 -2.84 -1.91
CA SER A 339 16.84 -3.96 -1.50
C SER A 339 17.55 -4.62 -2.69
N ASN A 340 17.04 -4.43 -3.91
CA ASN A 340 17.59 -4.97 -5.16
C ASN A 340 17.84 -6.49 -5.10
N THR A 341 16.83 -7.23 -4.65
CA THR A 341 16.86 -8.69 -4.50
C THR A 341 15.50 -9.30 -4.83
N ASP A 342 15.48 -10.52 -5.32
CA ASP A 342 14.31 -11.38 -5.52
C ASP A 342 14.04 -12.30 -4.32
N GLU A 343 14.94 -12.29 -3.32
CA GLU A 343 14.84 -13.08 -2.11
C GLU A 343 14.06 -12.34 -1.03
N LEU A 344 12.88 -12.88 -0.67
CA LEU A 344 11.93 -12.26 0.26
C LEU A 344 12.53 -11.96 1.64
N ASP A 345 13.19 -12.95 2.26
CA ASP A 345 13.77 -12.79 3.61
C ASP A 345 14.88 -11.73 3.61
N THR A 346 15.64 -11.65 2.53
CA THR A 346 16.69 -10.63 2.36
C THR A 346 16.06 -9.25 2.23
N MET A 347 15.02 -9.09 1.42
CA MET A 347 14.31 -7.83 1.26
C MET A 347 13.69 -7.38 2.58
N ALA A 348 12.96 -8.25 3.27
CA ALA A 348 12.29 -7.94 4.53
C ALA A 348 13.33 -7.52 5.61
N SER A 349 14.39 -8.30 5.78
CA SER A 349 15.46 -7.99 6.73
C SER A 349 16.15 -6.65 6.44
N ASP A 350 16.44 -6.36 5.17
CA ASP A 350 17.07 -5.11 4.74
C ASP A 350 16.15 -3.91 5.00
N GLN A 351 14.87 -3.99 4.59
CA GLN A 351 13.93 -2.89 4.75
C GLN A 351 13.61 -2.59 6.23
N LEU A 352 13.45 -3.62 7.06
CA LEU A 352 13.23 -3.44 8.49
C LEU A 352 14.48 -2.89 9.21
N SER A 353 15.68 -3.29 8.78
CA SER A 353 16.94 -2.72 9.26
C SER A 353 17.07 -1.24 8.87
N LYS A 354 16.71 -0.87 7.64
CA LYS A 354 16.66 0.53 7.19
C LYS A 354 15.64 1.33 8.01
N LEU A 355 14.44 0.80 8.21
CA LEU A 355 13.40 1.43 9.02
C LEU A 355 13.93 1.74 10.43
N SER A 356 14.45 0.76 11.13
CA SER A 356 14.97 0.93 12.50
C SER A 356 16.17 1.86 12.60
N SER A 357 16.99 1.96 11.55
CA SER A 357 18.18 2.83 11.52
C SER A 357 17.85 4.27 11.14
N GLN A 358 16.90 4.49 10.22
CA GLN A 358 16.54 5.81 9.68
C GLN A 358 15.42 6.48 10.47
N ARG A 359 14.51 5.70 11.05
CA ARG A 359 13.35 6.19 11.80
C ARG A 359 13.43 5.81 13.28
N LYS A 360 14.08 6.64 14.07
CA LYS A 360 14.21 6.47 15.55
C LYS A 360 13.15 7.25 16.30
N THR A 361 12.57 8.26 15.65
CA THR A 361 11.49 9.07 16.16
C THR A 361 10.46 9.36 15.05
N PRO A 362 9.20 9.68 15.41
CA PRO A 362 8.19 10.07 14.43
C PRO A 362 8.50 11.36 13.65
N ASP A 363 9.44 12.18 14.15
CA ASP A 363 9.86 13.44 13.51
C ASP A 363 11.09 13.31 12.60
N ASP A 364 11.66 12.11 12.46
CA ASP A 364 12.73 11.85 11.49
C ASP A 364 12.24 11.99 10.04
N GLU A 365 13.16 11.94 9.09
CA GLU A 365 12.86 12.08 7.66
C GLU A 365 11.75 11.12 7.21
N PHE A 366 10.89 11.58 6.31
CA PHE A 366 9.81 10.80 5.73
C PHE A 366 10.37 9.55 5.06
N PHE A 367 9.82 8.37 5.38
CA PHE A 367 10.41 7.07 5.04
C PHE A 367 9.46 6.21 4.23
N LEU A 368 9.93 5.73 3.08
CA LEU A 368 9.27 4.72 2.28
C LEU A 368 9.81 3.34 2.66
N LEU A 369 8.95 2.45 3.14
CA LEU A 369 9.28 1.03 3.29
C LEU A 369 9.13 0.38 1.91
N SER A 370 10.25 0.27 1.19
CA SER A 370 10.28 -0.23 -0.20
C SER A 370 10.11 -1.76 -0.21
N TRP A 371 8.86 -2.19 -0.02
CA TRP A 371 8.48 -3.60 0.08
C TRP A 371 8.29 -4.20 -1.31
N THR A 372 9.37 -4.15 -2.10
CA THR A 372 9.42 -4.57 -3.50
C THR A 372 10.52 -5.59 -3.71
N LEU A 373 10.23 -6.65 -4.45
CA LEU A 373 11.20 -7.62 -4.93
C LEU A 373 11.63 -7.24 -6.35
N THR A 374 12.91 -7.32 -6.61
CA THR A 374 13.48 -6.96 -7.91
C THR A 374 13.89 -8.23 -8.64
N GLU A 375 13.42 -8.41 -9.87
CA GLU A 375 13.87 -9.52 -10.72
C GLU A 375 15.39 -9.53 -10.86
N SER A 376 15.99 -10.71 -10.85
CA SER A 376 17.41 -10.84 -11.13
C SER A 376 17.72 -10.38 -12.57
N VAL A 377 18.91 -9.83 -12.82
CA VAL A 377 19.35 -9.42 -14.16
C VAL A 377 19.31 -10.60 -15.14
N ILE A 378 19.50 -11.81 -14.64
CA ILE A 378 19.42 -13.04 -15.42
C ILE A 378 17.97 -13.29 -15.86
N ASP A 379 17.00 -13.12 -14.99
CA ASP A 379 15.58 -13.31 -15.27
C ASP A 379 15.08 -12.25 -16.25
N THR A 380 15.50 -11.00 -16.10
CA THR A 380 15.18 -9.91 -17.04
C THR A 380 15.69 -10.19 -18.45
N ILE A 381 16.89 -10.78 -18.62
CA ILE A 381 17.46 -11.12 -19.93
C ILE A 381 16.83 -12.39 -20.49
N TRP A 382 16.65 -13.42 -19.68
CA TRP A 382 16.14 -14.73 -20.10
C TRP A 382 14.60 -14.76 -20.18
N GLY A 383 13.88 -13.90 -19.45
CA GLY A 383 12.44 -13.71 -19.63
C GLY A 383 12.05 -13.28 -21.04
N SER A 384 13.01 -12.76 -21.80
CA SER A 384 12.87 -12.41 -23.22
C SER A 384 13.09 -13.62 -24.17
N VAL A 385 13.58 -14.76 -23.67
CA VAL A 385 13.79 -16.00 -24.46
C VAL A 385 12.87 -17.06 -23.86
N PRO A 386 12.08 -17.80 -24.65
CA PRO A 386 11.25 -18.88 -24.15
C PRO A 386 12.11 -20.01 -23.57
N ILE A 387 12.42 -19.97 -22.30
CA ILE A 387 12.98 -21.11 -21.57
C ILE A 387 11.81 -21.79 -20.87
N PRO A 388 11.63 -23.10 -21.04
CA PRO A 388 10.64 -23.85 -20.25
C PRO A 388 11.08 -23.90 -18.79
N GLY A 389 10.37 -23.23 -17.88
CA GLY A 389 10.54 -23.31 -16.42
C GLY A 389 10.72 -21.95 -15.76
N ASP A 390 9.77 -21.59 -14.96
CA ASP A 390 9.74 -20.69 -13.81
C ASP A 390 10.62 -19.42 -13.81
N LEU A 391 10.26 -18.48 -14.67
CA LEU A 391 10.65 -17.08 -14.44
C LEU A 391 9.47 -16.41 -13.73
N ASN A 392 9.67 -16.01 -12.48
CA ASN A 392 8.65 -15.26 -11.74
C ASN A 392 8.42 -13.91 -12.41
N SER A 393 7.17 -13.53 -12.65
CA SER A 393 6.85 -12.17 -13.06
C SER A 393 7.03 -11.19 -11.88
N ILE A 394 7.15 -9.89 -12.17
CA ILE A 394 7.17 -8.84 -11.12
C ILE A 394 5.93 -9.00 -10.23
N LEU A 395 4.75 -9.21 -10.81
CA LEU A 395 3.50 -9.40 -10.06
C LEU A 395 3.50 -10.68 -9.22
N GLU A 396 4.11 -11.78 -9.69
CA GLU A 396 4.27 -13.01 -8.89
C GLU A 396 5.21 -12.80 -7.70
N LEU A 397 6.33 -12.10 -7.92
CA LEU A 397 7.25 -11.72 -6.84
C LEU A 397 6.54 -10.83 -5.82
N ALA A 398 5.80 -9.82 -6.28
CA ALA A 398 5.02 -8.95 -5.42
C ALA A 398 3.95 -9.71 -4.61
N GLY A 399 3.27 -10.68 -5.22
CA GLY A 399 2.31 -11.54 -4.53
C GLY A 399 2.96 -12.34 -3.39
N LYS A 400 4.21 -12.82 -3.57
CA LYS A 400 4.97 -13.49 -2.50
C LYS A 400 5.29 -12.56 -1.33
N ALA A 401 5.45 -11.26 -1.58
CA ALA A 401 5.77 -10.26 -0.57
C ALA A 401 4.51 -9.72 0.15
N TYR A 402 3.31 -9.96 -0.37
CA TYR A 402 2.08 -9.38 0.17
C TYR A 402 1.83 -9.80 1.62
N GLN A 403 1.67 -11.10 1.89
CA GLN A 403 1.37 -11.61 3.22
C GLN A 403 2.47 -11.32 4.26
N PRO A 404 3.78 -11.46 3.93
CA PRO A 404 4.86 -11.11 4.84
C PRO A 404 4.84 -9.66 5.34
N LEU A 405 4.29 -8.70 4.58
CA LEU A 405 4.12 -7.33 5.06
C LEU A 405 3.24 -7.27 6.33
N PHE A 406 2.17 -8.06 6.38
CA PHE A 406 1.27 -8.15 7.52
C PHE A 406 1.88 -8.91 8.69
N GLU A 407 2.62 -9.99 8.41
CA GLU A 407 3.33 -10.77 9.43
C GLU A 407 4.39 -9.93 10.16
N HIS A 408 5.04 -9.01 9.44
CA HIS A 408 6.07 -8.12 10.00
C HIS A 408 5.54 -6.86 10.68
N PHE A 409 4.24 -6.71 10.86
CA PHE A 409 3.63 -5.55 11.54
C PHE A 409 4.18 -5.36 12.97
N ASP A 410 4.54 -6.41 13.67
CA ASP A 410 5.12 -6.38 15.02
C ASP A 410 6.49 -5.67 15.11
N ASN A 411 7.14 -5.40 13.96
CA ASN A 411 8.35 -4.58 13.90
C ASN A 411 8.05 -3.07 13.91
N PHE A 412 6.79 -2.67 13.75
CA PHE A 412 6.39 -1.26 13.85
C PHE A 412 6.16 -0.89 15.31
N THR A 413 6.75 0.21 15.74
CA THR A 413 6.63 0.71 17.11
C THR A 413 6.11 2.14 17.10
N SER A 414 5.69 2.67 18.26
CA SER A 414 5.27 4.08 18.37
C SER A 414 6.36 5.09 17.97
N GLN A 415 7.61 4.69 17.94
CA GLN A 415 8.74 5.54 17.58
C GLN A 415 9.27 5.27 16.17
N SER A 416 9.17 4.03 15.69
CA SER A 416 9.73 3.58 14.43
C SER A 416 8.65 2.84 13.63
N TYR A 417 8.10 3.49 12.63
CA TYR A 417 7.12 2.97 11.69
C TYR A 417 7.27 3.67 10.34
N PRO A 418 6.91 3.04 9.22
CA PRO A 418 7.04 3.68 7.91
C PRO A 418 6.01 4.79 7.71
N ASN A 419 6.35 5.77 6.87
CA ASN A 419 5.39 6.76 6.37
C ASN A 419 4.64 6.22 5.16
N VAL A 420 5.28 5.40 4.35
CA VAL A 420 4.64 4.77 3.19
C VAL A 420 4.91 3.27 3.22
N LEU A 421 3.85 2.47 3.17
CA LEU A 421 3.90 1.07 2.79
C LEU A 421 3.96 1.02 1.26
N TYR A 422 5.18 1.00 0.73
CA TYR A 422 5.46 1.24 -0.68
C TYR A 422 5.71 -0.08 -1.41
N MET A 423 4.81 -0.46 -2.33
CA MET A 423 4.79 -1.81 -2.87
C MET A 423 4.32 -1.91 -4.33
N ASP A 424 4.72 -2.98 -4.98
CA ASP A 424 4.12 -3.47 -6.22
C ASP A 424 2.80 -4.19 -5.94
N LEU A 425 2.02 -4.43 -6.99
CA LEU A 425 0.75 -5.17 -6.92
C LEU A 425 -0.21 -4.60 -5.86
N PHE A 426 -0.21 -3.26 -5.71
CA PHE A 426 -1.00 -2.58 -4.69
C PHE A 426 -2.49 -2.88 -4.85
N GLY A 427 -3.13 -3.25 -3.74
CA GLY A 427 -4.55 -3.60 -3.69
C GLY A 427 -4.85 -5.03 -4.17
N ALA A 428 -3.84 -5.87 -4.43
CA ALA A 428 -4.04 -7.25 -4.80
C ALA A 428 -3.10 -8.17 -3.99
N PHE A 429 -3.60 -9.32 -3.56
CA PHE A 429 -2.79 -10.33 -2.87
C PHE A 429 -2.07 -11.26 -3.87
N ASP A 430 -2.55 -11.34 -5.11
CA ASP A 430 -1.92 -12.06 -6.21
C ASP A 430 -2.29 -11.45 -7.57
N GLN A 431 -1.62 -11.91 -8.62
CA GLN A 431 -1.84 -11.44 -9.99
C GLN A 431 -3.23 -11.79 -10.56
N ASP A 432 -3.95 -12.74 -9.97
CA ASP A 432 -5.27 -13.20 -10.41
C ASP A 432 -6.42 -12.45 -9.73
N ALA A 433 -6.13 -11.53 -8.79
CA ALA A 433 -7.11 -10.69 -8.13
C ALA A 433 -8.02 -9.98 -9.15
N THR A 434 -9.32 -10.04 -8.94
CA THR A 434 -10.33 -9.46 -9.86
C THR A 434 -10.91 -8.14 -9.38
N ALA A 435 -10.66 -7.78 -8.13
CA ALA A 435 -11.09 -6.53 -7.51
C ALA A 435 -10.04 -6.04 -6.51
N PRO A 436 -9.88 -4.72 -6.35
CA PRO A 436 -8.91 -4.17 -5.41
C PRO A 436 -9.33 -4.41 -3.95
N SER A 437 -8.34 -4.77 -3.11
CA SER A 437 -8.46 -4.93 -1.67
C SER A 437 -8.01 -3.67 -0.92
N THR A 438 -8.66 -3.36 0.19
CA THR A 438 -8.32 -2.25 1.09
C THR A 438 -7.45 -2.67 2.29
N GLU A 439 -6.99 -3.91 2.35
CA GLU A 439 -6.26 -4.45 3.51
C GLU A 439 -4.98 -3.69 3.83
N VAL A 440 -4.23 -3.24 2.82
CA VAL A 440 -3.00 -2.44 3.04
C VAL A 440 -3.35 -1.07 3.64
N ALA A 441 -4.50 -0.49 3.30
CA ALA A 441 -4.99 0.73 3.94
C ALA A 441 -5.39 0.48 5.41
N ALA A 442 -6.01 -0.67 5.70
CA ALA A 442 -6.28 -1.09 7.08
C ALA A 442 -4.97 -1.27 7.88
N LEU A 443 -3.94 -1.88 7.28
CA LEU A 443 -2.62 -2.04 7.91
C LEU A 443 -1.95 -0.68 8.20
N ALA A 444 -2.03 0.27 7.27
CA ALA A 444 -1.53 1.63 7.48
C ALA A 444 -2.29 2.35 8.61
N LEU A 445 -3.60 2.19 8.69
CA LEU A 445 -4.42 2.71 9.81
C LEU A 445 -4.06 2.04 11.13
N ALA A 446 -3.79 0.74 11.14
CA ALA A 446 -3.29 0.03 12.31
C ALA A 446 -1.92 0.57 12.76
N ALA A 447 -1.00 0.83 11.83
CA ALA A 447 0.29 1.48 12.11
C ALA A 447 0.09 2.90 12.69
N ASN A 448 -0.84 3.68 12.16
CA ASN A 448 -1.22 4.98 12.74
C ASN A 448 -1.82 4.83 14.14
N GLY A 449 -2.50 3.74 14.42
CA GLY A 449 -3.04 3.42 15.74
C GLY A 449 -1.96 3.19 16.80
N ILE A 450 -0.80 2.62 16.48
CA ILE A 450 0.34 2.47 17.40
C ILE A 450 1.26 3.71 17.41
N ALA A 451 1.26 4.50 16.33
CA ALA A 451 2.04 5.71 16.21
C ALA A 451 1.58 6.78 17.21
N GLY A 452 2.55 7.52 17.80
CA GLY A 452 2.24 8.63 18.71
C GLY A 452 1.75 8.23 20.09
N ARG A 453 1.89 6.97 20.49
CA ARG A 453 1.69 6.53 21.88
C ARG A 453 2.98 6.79 22.66
N ASN A 454 2.96 7.81 23.51
CA ASN A 454 4.03 8.11 24.49
C ASN A 454 3.73 7.47 25.84
#